data_b4addf450198c9479611390cd5f30566
#
_entry.id   b4addf450198c9479611390cd5f30566
#
_cell.length_a   1.000
_cell.length_b   1.000
_cell.length_c   1.000
_cell.angle_alpha   90.00
_cell.angle_beta   90.00
_cell.angle_gamma   90.00
#
_symmetry.space_group_name_H-M   'P 1'
#
loop_
_entity.id
_entity.type
_entity.pdbx_description
1 polymer ?
#
loop_
_entity_poly.entity_id
_entity_poly.type
_entity_poly.pdbx_seq_one_letter_code
_entity_poly.pdbx_strand_id
1 'polypeptide(L)'
;MAEKENSKSENTETKKNEQIREYGQTKLEHNIHLLSVIGEIEGHECLSSNTKTTKYEHVLPQLAAIEDSSDIQGLLVLLNTVGGDVEAGLAIAEMIASIDKPTVSLVLGGSHSIGVPIAVSTDYSFIVPTGTMVIHPVRMNGTIIGAPQTYDYFKQMQNRILGFISGHCEAKRERLEELMLDTGMLTKDLGTIL
;
A
#
# COMPACT_ATOMS: atom_id res chain seq x y z
N MET A 1 11.12 23.65 37.04
CA MET A 1 10.29 22.53 36.54
C MET A 1 9.71 22.83 35.14
N ALA A 2 9.15 24.02 34.90
CA ALA A 2 8.56 24.42 33.60
C ALA A 2 9.52 24.39 32.40
N GLU A 3 10.80 24.78 32.55
CA GLU A 3 11.78 24.76 31.45
C GLU A 3 12.17 23.35 30.99
N LYS A 4 12.15 22.35 31.88
CA LYS A 4 12.43 20.95 31.51
C LYS A 4 11.24 20.25 30.82
N GLU A 5 10.02 20.69 31.11
CA GLU A 5 8.81 20.20 30.41
C GLU A 5 8.70 20.80 29.01
N ASN A 6 9.02 22.09 28.86
CA ASN A 6 9.02 22.75 27.55
C ASN A 6 10.07 22.15 26.60
N SER A 7 11.29 21.87 27.08
CA SER A 7 12.34 21.25 26.27
C SER A 7 12.04 19.80 25.87
N LYS A 8 11.28 19.05 26.69
CA LYS A 8 10.83 17.71 26.34
C LYS A 8 9.71 17.72 25.30
N SER A 9 8.77 18.66 25.40
CA SER A 9 7.68 18.77 24.44
C SER A 9 8.19 19.21 23.05
N GLU A 10 9.10 20.20 22.97
CA GLU A 10 9.74 20.63 21.73
C GLU A 10 10.54 19.50 21.05
N ASN A 11 11.27 18.69 21.82
CA ASN A 11 12.04 17.57 21.28
C ASN A 11 11.12 16.43 20.76
N THR A 12 9.96 16.24 21.38
CA THR A 12 8.97 15.25 20.94
C THR A 12 8.29 15.67 19.65
N GLU A 13 7.93 16.94 19.54
CA GLU A 13 7.29 17.52 18.36
C GLU A 13 8.24 17.57 17.15
N THR A 14 9.51 17.89 17.37
CA THR A 14 10.56 17.87 16.35
C THR A 14 10.75 16.44 15.79
N LYS A 15 10.86 15.43 16.65
CA LYS A 15 10.98 14.03 16.23
C LYS A 15 9.74 13.54 15.45
N LYS A 16 8.55 13.95 15.88
CA LYS A 16 7.30 13.62 15.21
C LYS A 16 7.26 14.21 13.78
N ASN A 17 7.68 15.47 13.64
CA ASN A 17 7.78 16.14 12.35
C ASN A 17 8.85 15.51 11.43
N GLU A 18 9.97 15.06 11.98
CA GLU A 18 10.99 14.33 11.22
C GLU A 18 10.45 12.98 10.70
N GLN A 19 9.75 12.21 11.52
CA GLN A 19 9.12 10.96 11.10
C GLN A 19 8.09 11.16 9.99
N ILE A 20 7.28 12.22 10.07
CA ILE A 20 6.32 12.55 9.00
C ILE A 20 7.06 12.91 7.70
N ARG A 21 8.12 13.73 7.78
CA ARG A 21 8.86 14.20 6.60
C ARG A 21 9.67 13.11 5.93
N GLU A 22 10.28 12.24 6.72
CA GLU A 22 11.23 11.24 6.24
C GLU A 22 10.55 9.92 5.85
N TYR A 23 9.54 9.50 6.63
CA TYR A 23 8.93 8.16 6.48
C TYR A 23 7.43 8.20 6.19
N GLY A 24 6.79 9.36 6.17
CA GLY A 24 5.36 9.49 5.91
C GLY A 24 4.48 8.85 6.99
N GLN A 25 4.95 8.85 8.24
CA GLN A 25 4.25 8.17 9.35
C GLN A 25 4.42 8.88 10.67
N THR A 26 3.51 8.63 11.59
CA THR A 26 3.59 9.15 12.98
C THR A 26 2.57 8.46 13.87
N LYS A 27 2.79 8.49 15.19
CA LYS A 27 1.78 8.17 16.19
C LYS A 27 0.89 9.39 16.41
N LEU A 28 -0.41 9.23 16.18
CA LEU A 28 -1.42 10.23 16.46
C LEU A 28 -1.81 10.25 17.94
N GLU A 29 -2.62 11.24 18.34
CA GLU A 29 -3.36 11.18 19.59
C GLU A 29 -4.25 9.94 19.61
N HIS A 30 -4.64 9.46 20.77
CA HIS A 30 -5.42 8.22 20.94
C HIS A 30 -4.70 6.93 20.52
N ASN A 31 -3.36 6.94 20.46
CA ASN A 31 -2.55 5.75 20.18
C ASN A 31 -2.79 5.09 18.81
N ILE A 32 -3.27 5.83 17.84
CA ILE A 32 -3.38 5.39 16.45
C ILE A 32 -2.06 5.68 15.74
N HIS A 33 -1.53 4.69 15.04
CA HIS A 33 -0.39 4.90 14.15
C HIS A 33 -0.88 5.26 12.75
N LEU A 34 -0.33 6.33 12.18
CA LEU A 34 -0.59 6.75 10.81
C LEU A 34 0.58 6.31 9.93
N LEU A 35 0.27 5.58 8.88
CA LEU A 35 1.19 5.17 7.82
C LEU A 35 0.70 5.73 6.49
N SER A 36 1.60 6.35 5.72
CA SER A 36 1.28 6.84 4.36
C SER A 36 1.96 5.98 3.31
N VAL A 37 1.19 5.55 2.30
CA VAL A 37 1.67 4.89 1.08
C VAL A 37 1.42 5.86 -0.07
N ILE A 38 2.46 6.60 -0.45
CA ILE A 38 2.38 7.71 -1.41
C ILE A 38 3.43 7.54 -2.50
N GLY A 39 3.02 7.77 -3.75
CA GLY A 39 3.88 7.64 -4.92
C GLY A 39 4.00 6.21 -5.40
N GLU A 40 5.14 5.83 -5.95
CA GLU A 40 5.39 4.48 -6.45
C GLU A 40 5.88 3.56 -5.32
N ILE A 41 5.42 2.31 -5.32
CA ILE A 41 5.88 1.30 -4.35
C ILE A 41 7.21 0.75 -4.85
N GLU A 42 8.28 1.11 -4.15
CA GLU A 42 9.64 0.72 -4.46
C GLU A 42 9.95 -0.64 -3.86
N GLY A 43 10.44 -1.56 -4.70
CA GLY A 43 10.82 -2.92 -4.33
C GLY A 43 12.33 -3.12 -4.21
N HIS A 44 12.84 -4.18 -4.85
CA HIS A 44 14.27 -4.51 -4.79
C HIS A 44 15.17 -3.60 -5.64
N GLU A 45 14.59 -2.88 -6.60
CA GLU A 45 15.31 -1.90 -7.42
C GLU A 45 15.07 -0.50 -6.87
N CYS A 46 16.16 0.26 -6.69
CA CYS A 46 16.05 1.66 -6.28
C CYS A 46 15.61 2.52 -7.47
N LEU A 47 14.52 3.24 -7.28
CA LEU A 47 14.03 4.21 -8.27
C LEU A 47 14.86 5.50 -8.25
N SER A 48 14.70 6.31 -9.29
CA SER A 48 15.35 7.62 -9.39
C SER A 48 15.04 8.49 -8.17
N SER A 49 16.03 9.24 -7.68
CA SER A 49 15.88 10.19 -6.57
C SER A 49 14.80 11.29 -6.82
N ASN A 50 14.38 11.47 -8.05
CA ASN A 50 13.30 12.38 -8.43
C ASN A 50 11.91 11.75 -8.39
N THR A 51 11.81 10.43 -8.17
CA THR A 51 10.53 9.71 -8.04
C THR A 51 10.06 9.76 -6.60
N LYS A 52 8.79 10.06 -6.40
CA LYS A 52 8.15 9.92 -5.09
C LYS A 52 7.85 8.45 -4.85
N THR A 53 8.44 7.86 -3.80
CA THR A 53 8.34 6.43 -3.53
C THR A 53 7.94 6.14 -2.09
N THR A 54 7.28 4.99 -1.91
CA THR A 54 7.14 4.32 -0.62
C THR A 54 8.02 3.07 -0.65
N LYS A 55 9.00 3.02 0.25
CA LYS A 55 9.99 1.94 0.31
C LYS A 55 9.51 0.82 1.22
N TYR A 56 9.32 -0.37 0.66
CA TYR A 56 8.79 -1.50 1.41
C TYR A 56 9.70 -1.93 2.57
N GLU A 57 11.03 -1.82 2.42
CA GLU A 57 12.00 -2.13 3.47
C GLU A 57 11.93 -1.18 4.68
N HIS A 58 11.31 0.00 4.51
CA HIS A 58 11.00 0.89 5.62
C HIS A 58 9.62 0.59 6.24
N VAL A 59 8.67 0.16 5.42
CA VAL A 59 7.30 -0.11 5.85
C VAL A 59 7.18 -1.39 6.66
N LEU A 60 7.78 -2.50 6.19
CA LEU A 60 7.63 -3.79 6.85
C LEU A 60 8.12 -3.82 8.31
N PRO A 61 9.33 -3.31 8.65
CA PRO A 61 9.76 -3.29 10.04
C PRO A 61 8.87 -2.43 10.94
N GLN A 62 8.23 -1.43 10.36
CA GLN A 62 7.35 -0.54 11.12
C GLN A 62 6.00 -1.19 11.39
N LEU A 63 5.44 -1.90 10.41
CA LEU A 63 4.24 -2.72 10.65
C LEU A 63 4.49 -3.76 11.73
N ALA A 64 5.67 -4.41 11.73
CA ALA A 64 6.07 -5.32 12.80
C ALA A 64 6.17 -4.61 14.17
N ALA A 65 6.75 -3.41 14.22
CA ALA A 65 6.83 -2.64 15.46
C ALA A 65 5.47 -2.14 15.95
N ILE A 66 4.54 -1.85 15.04
CA ILE A 66 3.15 -1.49 15.36
C ILE A 66 2.46 -2.69 16.02
N GLU A 67 2.61 -3.87 15.45
CA GLU A 67 2.01 -5.09 15.99
C GLU A 67 2.55 -5.42 17.39
N ASP A 68 3.87 -5.35 17.60
CA ASP A 68 4.52 -5.64 18.88
C ASP A 68 4.25 -4.58 19.97
N SER A 69 3.85 -3.36 19.61
CA SER A 69 3.69 -2.25 20.53
C SER A 69 2.42 -2.37 21.38
N SER A 70 2.55 -2.40 22.69
CA SER A 70 1.41 -2.29 23.62
C SER A 70 0.75 -0.89 23.64
N ASP A 71 1.46 0.14 23.16
CA ASP A 71 0.99 1.53 23.19
C ASP A 71 0.16 1.90 21.95
N ILE A 72 0.29 1.14 20.86
CA ILE A 72 -0.47 1.39 19.63
C ILE A 72 -1.72 0.54 19.65
N GLN A 73 -2.87 1.20 19.45
CA GLN A 73 -4.19 0.58 19.52
C GLN A 73 -4.85 0.40 18.15
N GLY A 74 -4.26 0.92 17.09
CA GLY A 74 -4.77 0.77 15.73
C GLY A 74 -3.88 1.42 14.69
N LEU A 75 -4.14 1.08 13.43
CA LEU A 75 -3.41 1.55 12.25
C LEU A 75 -4.34 2.28 11.29
N LEU A 76 -3.95 3.48 10.89
CA LEU A 76 -4.57 4.23 9.78
C LEU A 76 -3.59 4.28 8.60
N VAL A 77 -3.98 3.69 7.46
CA VAL A 77 -3.20 3.71 6.22
C VAL A 77 -3.78 4.74 5.25
N LEU A 78 -3.01 5.77 4.93
CA LEU A 78 -3.38 6.75 3.90
C LEU A 78 -2.77 6.35 2.56
N LEU A 79 -3.58 6.33 1.51
CA LEU A 79 -3.20 5.83 0.20
C LEU A 79 -3.36 6.92 -0.87
N ASN A 80 -2.26 7.17 -1.59
CA ASN A 80 -2.22 7.90 -2.85
C ASN A 80 -1.07 7.36 -3.70
N THR A 81 -1.25 6.19 -4.30
CA THR A 81 -0.20 5.46 -5.01
C THR A 81 -0.62 5.07 -6.43
N VAL A 82 0.34 5.07 -7.33
CA VAL A 82 0.20 4.56 -8.70
C VAL A 82 0.44 3.05 -8.79
N GLY A 83 0.79 2.40 -7.67
CA GLY A 83 1.27 1.03 -7.63
C GLY A 83 2.80 0.97 -7.69
N GLY A 84 3.36 -0.09 -8.24
CA GLY A 84 4.80 -0.30 -8.35
C GLY A 84 5.18 -1.77 -8.32
N ASP A 85 6.22 -2.11 -7.54
CA ASP A 85 6.71 -3.48 -7.40
C ASP A 85 5.66 -4.40 -6.77
N VAL A 86 5.35 -5.50 -7.46
CA VAL A 86 4.26 -6.42 -7.08
C VAL A 86 4.60 -7.20 -5.80
N GLU A 87 5.85 -7.69 -5.68
CA GLU A 87 6.25 -8.46 -4.50
C GLU A 87 6.29 -7.58 -3.25
N ALA A 88 6.81 -6.37 -3.37
CA ALA A 88 6.83 -5.38 -2.29
C ALA A 88 5.41 -4.98 -1.86
N GLY A 89 4.53 -4.71 -2.82
CA GLY A 89 3.15 -4.33 -2.53
C GLY A 89 2.34 -5.46 -1.89
N LEU A 90 2.50 -6.71 -2.35
CA LEU A 90 1.88 -7.87 -1.70
C LEU A 90 2.44 -8.09 -0.30
N ALA A 91 3.76 -7.95 -0.09
CA ALA A 91 4.34 -8.09 1.23
C ALA A 91 3.77 -7.06 2.23
N ILE A 92 3.59 -5.81 1.80
CA ILE A 92 2.95 -4.76 2.60
C ILE A 92 1.49 -5.14 2.90
N ALA A 93 0.73 -5.59 1.90
CA ALA A 93 -0.67 -5.94 2.05
C ALA A 93 -0.88 -7.14 3.00
N GLU A 94 -0.09 -8.21 2.85
CA GLU A 94 -0.11 -9.37 3.74
C GLU A 94 0.28 -9.00 5.18
N MET A 95 1.28 -8.14 5.34
CA MET A 95 1.70 -7.69 6.65
C MET A 95 0.61 -6.85 7.35
N ILE A 96 -0.08 -5.96 6.62
CA ILE A 96 -1.23 -5.20 7.17
C ILE A 96 -2.36 -6.15 7.54
N ALA A 97 -2.71 -7.11 6.67
CA ALA A 97 -3.77 -8.08 6.92
C ALA A 97 -3.48 -9.03 8.10
N SER A 98 -2.20 -9.16 8.49
CA SER A 98 -1.79 -9.99 9.64
C SER A 98 -1.78 -9.25 10.98
N ILE A 99 -2.08 -7.95 11.01
CA ILE A 99 -2.11 -7.15 12.25
C ILE A 99 -3.38 -7.47 13.03
N ASP A 100 -3.25 -7.86 14.29
CA ASP A 100 -4.37 -8.17 15.19
C ASP A 100 -5.10 -6.91 15.71
N LYS A 101 -4.49 -5.73 15.57
CA LYS A 101 -5.08 -4.44 15.97
C LYS A 101 -6.04 -3.93 14.91
N PRO A 102 -7.05 -3.12 15.30
CA PRO A 102 -7.94 -2.47 14.32
C PRO A 102 -7.20 -1.69 13.26
N THR A 103 -7.49 -1.97 12.00
CA THR A 103 -6.85 -1.35 10.84
C THR A 103 -7.87 -0.66 9.94
N VAL A 104 -7.50 0.50 9.43
CA VAL A 104 -8.34 1.28 8.50
C VAL A 104 -7.47 1.79 7.34
N SER A 105 -7.93 1.66 6.12
CA SER A 105 -7.36 2.32 4.96
C SER A 105 -8.24 3.45 4.45
N LEU A 106 -7.62 4.50 3.95
CA LEU A 106 -8.27 5.64 3.31
C LEU A 106 -7.57 6.01 2.01
N VAL A 107 -8.23 5.76 0.88
CA VAL A 107 -7.76 6.17 -0.44
C VAL A 107 -8.15 7.63 -0.67
N LEU A 108 -7.14 8.53 -0.70
CA LEU A 108 -7.33 9.98 -0.83
C LEU A 108 -7.24 10.50 -2.27
N GLY A 109 -6.55 9.80 -3.14
CA GLY A 109 -6.41 10.11 -4.56
C GLY A 109 -6.52 8.85 -5.38
N GLY A 110 -5.39 8.14 -5.56
CA GLY A 110 -5.34 6.86 -6.26
C GLY A 110 -4.88 5.73 -5.36
N SER A 111 -5.38 4.51 -5.60
CA SER A 111 -4.75 3.28 -5.14
C SER A 111 -4.76 2.30 -6.30
N HIS A 112 -3.76 2.44 -7.19
CA HIS A 112 -3.76 1.78 -8.48
C HIS A 112 -2.88 0.53 -8.48
N SER A 113 -3.19 -0.43 -9.37
CA SER A 113 -2.38 -1.62 -9.59
C SER A 113 -2.17 -2.40 -8.28
N ILE A 114 -0.92 -2.60 -7.85
CA ILE A 114 -0.61 -3.28 -6.58
C ILE A 114 -0.99 -2.47 -5.33
N GLY A 115 -1.39 -1.21 -5.48
CA GLY A 115 -2.02 -0.44 -4.41
C GLY A 115 -3.42 -0.94 -4.03
N VAL A 116 -4.12 -1.63 -4.95
CA VAL A 116 -5.47 -2.18 -4.67
C VAL A 116 -5.43 -3.23 -3.56
N PRO A 117 -4.57 -4.25 -3.57
CA PRO A 117 -4.38 -5.15 -2.43
C PRO A 117 -4.14 -4.42 -1.11
N ILE A 118 -3.28 -3.39 -1.10
CA ILE A 118 -3.00 -2.62 0.12
C ILE A 118 -4.26 -1.89 0.62
N ALA A 119 -5.08 -1.35 -0.29
CA ALA A 119 -6.30 -0.67 0.09
C ALA A 119 -7.33 -1.60 0.76
N VAL A 120 -7.40 -2.86 0.34
CA VAL A 120 -8.37 -3.84 0.89
C VAL A 120 -7.80 -4.73 1.99
N SER A 121 -6.53 -4.56 2.38
CA SER A 121 -5.86 -5.38 3.39
C SER A 121 -6.26 -5.07 4.84
N THR A 122 -6.99 -3.99 5.06
CA THR A 122 -7.42 -3.52 6.39
C THR A 122 -8.83 -4.00 6.73
N ASP A 123 -9.17 -3.98 8.04
CA ASP A 123 -10.54 -4.35 8.49
C ASP A 123 -11.63 -3.48 7.85
N TYR A 124 -11.32 -2.19 7.66
CA TYR A 124 -12.23 -1.23 7.02
C TYR A 124 -11.49 -0.41 5.97
N SER A 125 -12.04 -0.38 4.76
CA SER A 125 -11.50 0.35 3.61
C SER A 125 -12.43 1.47 3.19
N PHE A 126 -11.88 2.67 3.02
CA PHE A 126 -12.61 3.86 2.58
C PHE A 126 -11.94 4.49 1.38
N ILE A 127 -12.75 5.08 0.51
CA ILE A 127 -12.30 5.90 -0.62
C ILE A 127 -13.07 7.22 -0.63
N VAL A 128 -12.36 8.33 -0.84
CA VAL A 128 -13.03 9.63 -0.98
C VAL A 128 -13.79 9.72 -2.31
N PRO A 129 -14.82 10.59 -2.44
CA PRO A 129 -15.63 10.67 -3.67
C PRO A 129 -14.85 10.98 -4.95
N THR A 130 -13.68 11.59 -4.85
CA THR A 130 -12.78 11.90 -5.98
C THR A 130 -11.66 10.87 -6.14
N GLY A 131 -11.60 9.88 -5.27
CA GLY A 131 -10.60 8.81 -5.32
C GLY A 131 -10.88 7.82 -6.44
N THR A 132 -9.83 7.15 -6.90
CA THR A 132 -9.93 6.12 -7.92
C THR A 132 -9.08 4.91 -7.56
N MET A 133 -9.54 3.74 -8.00
CA MET A 133 -8.76 2.51 -7.96
C MET A 133 -8.68 1.95 -9.38
N VAL A 134 -7.52 1.47 -9.78
CA VAL A 134 -7.32 0.88 -11.11
C VAL A 134 -6.79 -0.54 -10.96
N ILE A 135 -7.54 -1.48 -11.51
CA ILE A 135 -7.14 -2.89 -11.61
C ILE A 135 -6.78 -3.20 -13.06
N HIS A 136 -5.63 -3.82 -13.28
CA HIS A 136 -5.12 -4.18 -14.62
C HIS A 136 -4.21 -5.41 -14.53
N PRO A 137 -3.96 -6.13 -15.66
CA PRO A 137 -3.03 -7.26 -15.68
C PRO A 137 -1.61 -6.85 -15.27
N VAL A 138 -0.85 -7.80 -14.73
CA VAL A 138 0.58 -7.59 -14.42
C VAL A 138 1.33 -7.23 -15.70
N ARG A 139 2.18 -6.21 -15.62
CA ARG A 139 3.00 -5.71 -16.72
C ARG A 139 4.48 -5.89 -16.40
N MET A 140 5.28 -6.09 -17.43
CA MET A 140 6.73 -6.10 -17.33
C MET A 140 7.34 -5.35 -18.51
N ASN A 141 8.41 -4.63 -18.24
CA ASN A 141 9.32 -4.10 -19.24
C ASN A 141 10.66 -4.84 -19.10
N GLY A 142 11.19 -5.37 -20.20
CA GLY A 142 12.47 -6.04 -20.16
C GLY A 142 12.65 -7.11 -21.25
N THR A 143 13.79 -7.80 -21.19
CA THR A 143 14.11 -8.93 -22.07
C THR A 143 13.43 -10.20 -21.55
N ILE A 144 12.66 -10.87 -22.39
CA ILE A 144 12.01 -12.13 -22.06
C ILE A 144 12.93 -13.28 -22.49
N ILE A 145 13.32 -14.10 -21.52
CA ILE A 145 14.06 -15.34 -21.76
C ILE A 145 13.15 -16.52 -21.38
N GLY A 146 12.78 -17.36 -22.37
CA GLY A 146 11.86 -18.46 -22.14
C GLY A 146 10.39 -18.02 -22.05
N ALA A 147 9.77 -17.74 -23.19
CA ALA A 147 8.42 -17.19 -23.26
C ALA A 147 7.34 -17.99 -22.49
N PRO A 148 7.28 -19.35 -22.53
CA PRO A 148 6.29 -20.11 -21.76
C PRO A 148 6.45 -19.92 -20.24
N GLN A 149 7.68 -20.02 -19.73
CA GLN A 149 7.98 -19.88 -18.30
C GLN A 149 7.66 -18.46 -17.79
N THR A 150 7.94 -17.45 -18.59
CA THR A 150 7.61 -16.06 -18.29
C THR A 150 6.08 -15.87 -18.23
N TYR A 151 5.33 -16.44 -19.17
CA TYR A 151 3.88 -16.40 -19.16
C TYR A 151 3.29 -17.08 -17.89
N ASP A 152 3.78 -18.27 -17.55
CA ASP A 152 3.34 -18.99 -16.36
C ASP A 152 3.64 -18.22 -15.08
N TYR A 153 4.80 -17.59 -14.98
CA TYR A 153 5.18 -16.72 -13.86
C TYR A 153 4.20 -15.55 -13.70
N PHE A 154 3.91 -14.81 -14.78
CA PHE A 154 2.95 -13.71 -14.72
C PHE A 154 1.54 -14.16 -14.37
N LYS A 155 1.11 -15.30 -14.90
CA LYS A 155 -0.18 -15.87 -14.56
C LYS A 155 -0.27 -16.22 -13.07
N GLN A 156 0.79 -16.79 -12.49
CA GLN A 156 0.84 -17.08 -11.05
C GLN A 156 0.81 -15.78 -10.23
N MET A 157 1.57 -14.78 -10.62
CA MET A 157 1.59 -13.48 -9.95
C MET A 157 0.21 -12.80 -9.98
N GLN A 158 -0.43 -12.77 -11.15
CA GLN A 158 -1.80 -12.25 -11.30
C GLN A 158 -2.81 -13.04 -10.45
N ASN A 159 -2.67 -14.36 -10.38
CA ASN A 159 -3.51 -15.21 -9.53
C ASN A 159 -3.34 -14.92 -8.05
N ARG A 160 -2.14 -14.58 -7.58
CA ARG A 160 -1.86 -14.15 -6.19
C ARG A 160 -2.58 -12.85 -5.89
N ILE A 161 -2.47 -11.85 -6.77
CA ILE A 161 -3.15 -10.54 -6.62
C ILE A 161 -4.67 -10.73 -6.54
N LEU A 162 -5.26 -11.46 -7.50
CA LEU A 162 -6.70 -11.72 -7.53
C LEU A 162 -7.17 -12.51 -6.31
N GLY A 163 -6.38 -13.51 -5.89
CA GLY A 163 -6.66 -14.29 -4.69
C GLY A 163 -6.66 -13.44 -3.43
N PHE A 164 -5.68 -12.55 -3.27
CA PHE A 164 -5.61 -11.64 -2.15
C PHE A 164 -6.82 -10.69 -2.12
N ILE A 165 -7.10 -9.99 -3.23
CA ILE A 165 -8.22 -9.03 -3.30
C ILE A 165 -9.55 -9.73 -3.00
N SER A 166 -9.83 -10.88 -3.65
CA SER A 166 -11.09 -11.61 -3.43
C SER A 166 -11.23 -12.21 -2.03
N GLY A 167 -10.12 -12.42 -1.32
CA GLY A 167 -10.13 -12.86 0.08
C GLY A 167 -10.37 -11.73 1.09
N HIS A 168 -10.20 -10.46 0.68
CA HIS A 168 -10.28 -9.29 1.56
C HIS A 168 -11.37 -8.29 1.17
N CYS A 169 -12.23 -8.62 0.20
CA CYS A 169 -13.39 -7.82 -0.15
C CYS A 169 -14.54 -8.71 -0.62
N GLU A 170 -15.74 -8.14 -0.77
CA GLU A 170 -16.93 -8.87 -1.21
C GLU A 170 -16.94 -9.19 -2.72
N ALA A 171 -16.00 -8.64 -3.49
CA ALA A 171 -15.94 -8.86 -4.93
C ALA A 171 -15.53 -10.30 -5.26
N LYS A 172 -16.34 -10.96 -6.10
CA LYS A 172 -16.02 -12.32 -6.56
C LYS A 172 -14.79 -12.29 -7.47
N ARG A 173 -13.96 -13.34 -7.36
CA ARG A 173 -12.74 -13.48 -8.15
C ARG A 173 -12.99 -13.36 -9.66
N GLU A 174 -14.04 -14.00 -10.16
CA GLU A 174 -14.40 -13.96 -11.58
C GLU A 174 -14.70 -12.53 -12.05
N ARG A 175 -15.37 -11.73 -11.19
CA ARG A 175 -15.65 -10.34 -11.50
C ARG A 175 -14.39 -9.48 -11.50
N LEU A 176 -13.47 -9.73 -10.59
CA LEU A 176 -12.17 -9.03 -10.56
C LEU A 176 -11.33 -9.37 -11.81
N GLU A 177 -11.37 -10.62 -12.26
CA GLU A 177 -10.68 -11.06 -13.48
C GLU A 177 -11.27 -10.40 -14.74
N GLU A 178 -12.60 -10.32 -14.85
CA GLU A 178 -13.28 -9.58 -15.92
C GLU A 178 -12.84 -8.12 -15.93
N LEU A 179 -12.90 -7.44 -14.78
CA LEU A 179 -12.50 -6.03 -14.65
C LEU A 179 -11.03 -5.81 -15.00
N MET A 180 -10.16 -6.74 -14.61
CA MET A 180 -8.73 -6.67 -14.91
C MET A 180 -8.44 -6.79 -16.41
N LEU A 181 -9.26 -7.53 -17.15
CA LEU A 181 -9.11 -7.80 -18.57
C LEU A 181 -9.98 -6.88 -19.46
N ASP A 182 -10.78 -5.99 -18.88
CA ASP A 182 -11.63 -5.08 -19.63
C ASP A 182 -10.81 -4.10 -20.47
N THR A 183 -11.25 -3.85 -21.70
CA THR A 183 -10.59 -2.96 -22.67
C THR A 183 -11.29 -1.60 -22.81
N GLY A 184 -12.39 -1.38 -22.10
CA GLY A 184 -13.30 -0.27 -22.38
C GLY A 184 -12.89 1.08 -21.81
N MET A 185 -12.22 1.10 -20.66
CA MET A 185 -12.00 2.33 -19.89
C MET A 185 -10.59 2.90 -19.99
N LEU A 186 -9.57 2.07 -20.13
CA LEU A 186 -8.19 2.49 -20.29
C LEU A 186 -7.83 2.51 -21.78
N THR A 187 -7.68 3.68 -22.36
CA THR A 187 -7.56 3.92 -23.82
C THR A 187 -6.37 3.24 -24.51
N LYS A 188 -5.43 2.69 -23.77
CA LYS A 188 -4.23 2.01 -24.34
C LYS A 188 -3.89 0.69 -23.67
N ASP A 189 -4.65 0.28 -22.64
CA ASP A 189 -4.34 -0.88 -21.82
C ASP A 189 -5.59 -1.62 -21.37
N LEU A 190 -5.40 -2.87 -20.94
CA LEU A 190 -6.43 -3.63 -20.23
C LEU A 190 -6.58 -3.13 -18.81
N GLY A 191 -7.80 -3.16 -18.28
CA GLY A 191 -8.13 -2.86 -16.90
C GLY A 191 -9.30 -1.91 -16.74
N THR A 192 -9.69 -1.71 -15.51
CA THR A 192 -10.87 -0.89 -15.15
C THR A 192 -10.51 0.10 -14.03
N ILE A 193 -11.07 1.31 -14.11
CA ILE A 193 -11.12 2.29 -13.02
C ILE A 193 -12.37 1.95 -12.19
N LEU A 194 -12.16 1.72 -10.90
CA LEU A 194 -13.18 1.39 -9.90
C LEU A 194 -13.58 2.64 -9.15
#